data_cc900fc122d4d6d9f90edf5218458a26
#
_entry.id   cc900fc122d4d6d9f90edf5218458a26
#
_cell.length_a   1.000
_cell.length_b   1.000
_cell.length_c   1.000
_cell.angle_alpha   90.00
_cell.angle_beta   90.00
_cell.angle_gamma   90.00
#
_symmetry.space_group_name_H-M   'P 1'
#
loop_
_entity.id
_entity.type
_entity.pdbx_description
1 polymer ?
#
loop_
_entity_poly.entity_id
_entity_poly.type
_entity_poly.pdbx_seq_one_letter_code
_entity_poly.pdbx_strand_id
1 'polypeptide(L)'
;RHQLSYSHKRAWKKVHDLSEAFQYYLLKASNKLAKERGACDYFAQTKYSDGILPIDTYKKEVDELGDFKLKYDWDSLRNDIRQHGLRHSTLSAQMPSESSSVVSNATNGIEPPRGYLSVKKSKKGPLKQVVPQYTTLKQHYTLLWDMPSNEGYIKTVAVMQKFFDQAISGNWSYNPTHFENNEVPMSQMIQDL
;
A
#
# COMPACT_ATOMS: atom_id res chain seq x y z
N ARG A 1 7.29 -6.71 -13.76
CA ARG A 1 8.09 -5.99 -14.77
C ARG A 1 9.27 -5.22 -14.18
N HIS A 2 9.23 -4.83 -12.92
CA HIS A 2 10.27 -4.00 -12.31
C HIS A 2 11.36 -4.79 -11.59
N GLN A 3 11.13 -6.07 -11.28
CA GLN A 3 12.12 -6.97 -10.66
C GLN A 3 12.77 -6.36 -9.41
N LEU A 4 11.96 -5.75 -8.55
CA LEU A 4 12.42 -5.02 -7.37
C LEU A 4 12.04 -5.78 -6.10
N SER A 5 13.03 -6.06 -5.25
CA SER A 5 12.83 -6.63 -3.93
C SER A 5 12.26 -5.59 -2.95
N TYR A 6 11.49 -6.03 -1.96
CA TYR A 6 10.99 -5.20 -0.86
C TYR A 6 12.11 -4.47 -0.09
N SER A 7 13.29 -5.05 -0.01
CA SER A 7 14.43 -4.47 0.73
C SER A 7 15.27 -3.48 -0.09
N HIS A 8 14.84 -3.12 -1.29
CA HIS A 8 15.64 -2.30 -2.18
C HIS A 8 15.13 -0.86 -2.27
N LYS A 9 15.99 0.16 -2.06
CA LYS A 9 15.62 1.59 -2.12
C LYS A 9 14.90 1.98 -3.43
N ARG A 10 15.26 1.37 -4.57
CA ARG A 10 14.56 1.59 -5.86
C ARG A 10 13.12 1.09 -5.83
N ALA A 11 12.82 0.03 -5.05
CA ALA A 11 11.45 -0.42 -4.86
C ALA A 11 10.65 0.60 -4.07
N TRP A 12 11.18 1.09 -2.94
CA TRP A 12 10.52 2.12 -2.12
C TRP A 12 10.27 3.39 -2.90
N LYS A 13 11.25 3.85 -3.70
CA LYS A 13 11.04 4.98 -4.61
C LYS A 13 9.91 4.71 -5.61
N LYS A 14 9.85 3.52 -6.21
CA LYS A 14 8.78 3.18 -7.16
C LYS A 14 7.42 3.12 -6.48
N VAL A 15 7.36 2.57 -5.28
CA VAL A 15 6.14 2.54 -4.46
C VAL A 15 5.71 3.96 -4.09
N HIS A 16 6.63 4.81 -3.65
CA HIS A 16 6.38 6.23 -3.39
C HIS A 16 5.73 6.90 -4.59
N ASP A 17 6.37 6.83 -5.76
CA ASP A 17 5.89 7.47 -6.99
C ASP A 17 4.50 6.98 -7.42
N LEU A 18 4.22 5.68 -7.24
CA LEU A 18 2.91 5.10 -7.59
C LEU A 18 1.84 5.49 -6.59
N SER A 19 2.14 5.45 -5.29
CA SER A 19 1.19 5.80 -4.23
C SER A 19 0.86 7.28 -4.25
N GLU A 20 1.86 8.13 -4.52
CA GLU A 20 1.67 9.57 -4.74
C GLU A 20 0.70 9.83 -5.89
N ALA A 21 0.98 9.24 -7.07
CA ALA A 21 0.13 9.40 -8.23
C ALA A 21 -1.31 8.94 -7.95
N PHE A 22 -1.45 7.77 -7.34
CA PHE A 22 -2.74 7.18 -7.01
C PHE A 22 -3.57 8.12 -6.13
N GLN A 23 -3.03 8.55 -5.00
CA GLN A 23 -3.77 9.43 -4.08
C GLN A 23 -4.03 10.82 -4.67
N TYR A 24 -3.04 11.41 -5.33
CA TYR A 24 -3.19 12.71 -5.98
C TYR A 24 -4.36 12.72 -6.97
N TYR A 25 -4.43 11.72 -7.85
CA TYR A 25 -5.49 11.65 -8.85
C TYR A 25 -6.84 11.25 -8.27
N LEU A 26 -6.91 10.46 -7.20
CA LEU A 26 -8.15 10.20 -6.47
C LEU A 26 -8.72 11.48 -5.88
N LEU A 27 -7.91 12.26 -5.17
CA LEU A 27 -8.32 13.54 -4.61
C LEU A 27 -8.75 14.53 -5.69
N LYS A 28 -7.97 14.63 -6.76
CA LYS A 28 -8.28 15.51 -7.90
C LYS A 28 -9.59 15.13 -8.57
N ALA A 29 -9.85 13.85 -8.77
CA ALA A 29 -11.11 13.36 -9.34
C ALA A 29 -12.29 13.63 -8.40
N SER A 30 -12.12 13.40 -7.10
CA SER A 30 -13.16 13.67 -6.10
C SER A 30 -13.46 15.17 -5.99
N ASN A 31 -12.44 16.03 -6.07
CA ASN A 31 -12.62 17.48 -6.11
C ASN A 31 -13.34 17.93 -7.39
N LYS A 32 -12.97 17.37 -8.54
CA LYS A 32 -13.70 17.64 -9.79
C LYS A 32 -15.18 17.31 -9.67
N LEU A 33 -15.50 16.13 -9.11
CA LEU A 33 -16.88 15.74 -8.87
C LEU A 33 -17.60 16.66 -7.87
N ALA A 34 -16.88 17.17 -6.87
CA ALA A 34 -17.44 18.15 -5.94
C ALA A 34 -17.76 19.48 -6.62
N LYS A 35 -16.95 19.94 -7.57
CA LYS A 35 -17.25 21.13 -8.40
C LYS A 35 -18.51 20.96 -9.23
N GLU A 36 -18.79 19.75 -9.71
CA GLU A 36 -19.94 19.44 -10.56
C GLU A 36 -21.23 19.14 -9.77
N ARG A 37 -21.11 18.53 -8.59
CA ARG A 37 -22.24 17.94 -7.85
C ARG A 37 -22.35 18.36 -6.39
N GLY A 38 -21.52 19.28 -5.96
CA GLY A 38 -21.35 19.66 -4.55
C GLY A 38 -20.44 18.71 -3.78
N ALA A 39 -19.88 19.20 -2.68
CA ALA A 39 -19.11 18.38 -1.74
C ALA A 39 -20.02 17.34 -1.05
N CYS A 40 -19.43 16.32 -0.42
CA CYS A 40 -20.20 15.41 0.41
C CYS A 40 -20.66 16.11 1.70
N ASP A 41 -21.79 15.64 2.26
CA ASP A 41 -22.45 16.26 3.42
C ASP A 41 -21.53 16.35 4.66
N TYR A 42 -20.62 15.39 4.80
CA TYR A 42 -19.67 15.32 5.92
C TYR A 42 -18.32 16.00 5.63
N PHE A 43 -18.16 16.69 4.52
CA PHE A 43 -16.88 17.32 4.13
C PHE A 43 -16.34 18.21 5.25
N ALA A 44 -17.18 19.07 5.83
CA ALA A 44 -16.79 19.98 6.90
C ALA A 44 -16.26 19.30 8.16
N GLN A 45 -16.51 17.99 8.33
CA GLN A 45 -16.03 17.18 9.46
C GLN A 45 -14.75 16.41 9.14
N THR A 46 -14.25 16.53 7.93
CA THR A 46 -13.00 15.86 7.49
C THR A 46 -11.81 16.78 7.67
N LYS A 47 -10.62 16.20 7.86
CA LYS A 47 -9.36 16.96 7.84
C LYS A 47 -9.12 17.72 6.53
N TYR A 48 -9.75 17.29 5.46
CA TYR A 48 -9.65 17.92 4.15
C TYR A 48 -10.25 19.33 4.12
N SER A 49 -11.29 19.62 4.95
CA SER A 49 -11.86 20.98 5.08
C SER A 49 -10.85 21.96 5.63
N ASP A 50 -9.96 21.49 6.51
CA ASP A 50 -8.84 22.26 7.06
C ASP A 50 -7.64 22.32 6.11
N GLY A 51 -7.73 21.63 4.97
CA GLY A 51 -6.66 21.49 4.00
C GLY A 51 -5.55 20.54 4.44
N ILE A 52 -5.83 19.65 5.39
CA ILE A 52 -4.89 18.62 5.82
C ILE A 52 -5.03 17.40 4.91
N LEU A 53 -3.96 17.04 4.23
CA LEU A 53 -3.88 15.92 3.30
C LEU A 53 -3.06 14.78 3.91
N PRO A 54 -3.14 13.54 3.38
CA PRO A 54 -2.33 12.42 3.89
C PRO A 54 -0.83 12.74 3.98
N ILE A 55 -0.30 13.46 3.00
CA ILE A 55 1.11 13.91 2.97
C ILE A 55 1.53 14.83 4.13
N ASP A 56 0.58 15.31 4.92
CA ASP A 56 0.86 16.17 6.08
C ASP A 56 0.91 15.38 7.39
N THR A 57 0.29 14.20 7.44
CA THR A 57 0.02 13.46 8.69
C THR A 57 0.78 12.14 8.84
N TYR A 58 1.65 11.79 7.88
CA TYR A 58 2.48 10.60 7.98
C TYR A 58 3.66 10.78 8.94
N LYS A 59 4.27 9.67 9.36
CA LYS A 59 5.45 9.64 10.21
C LYS A 59 6.68 10.11 9.44
N LYS A 60 7.29 11.21 9.85
CA LYS A 60 8.33 11.91 9.06
C LYS A 60 9.63 11.11 8.90
N GLU A 61 9.90 10.17 9.78
CA GLU A 61 11.03 9.24 9.68
C GLU A 61 10.99 8.40 8.39
N VAL A 62 9.83 8.30 7.74
CA VAL A 62 9.70 7.67 6.41
C VAL A 62 10.58 8.38 5.37
N ASP A 63 10.80 9.67 5.50
CA ASP A 63 11.64 10.44 4.57
C ASP A 63 13.14 10.10 4.67
N GLU A 64 13.59 9.49 5.78
CA GLU A 64 14.95 9.00 5.96
C GLU A 64 15.26 7.75 5.12
N LEU A 65 14.21 7.04 4.66
CA LEU A 65 14.36 5.88 3.79
C LEU A 65 14.92 6.23 2.40
N GLY A 66 14.79 7.48 1.99
CA GLY A 66 15.35 7.98 0.74
C GLY A 66 14.86 9.38 0.38
N ASP A 67 15.61 10.08 -0.47
CA ASP A 67 15.22 11.40 -1.00
C ASP A 67 14.09 11.23 -2.04
N PHE A 68 12.87 11.05 -1.55
CA PHE A 68 11.69 10.87 -2.39
C PHE A 68 10.89 12.17 -2.48
N LYS A 69 11.18 12.97 -3.49
CA LYS A 69 10.48 14.24 -3.73
C LYS A 69 9.08 14.01 -4.28
N LEU A 70 8.12 14.82 -3.81
CA LEU A 70 6.80 14.90 -4.39
C LEU A 70 6.87 15.45 -5.82
N LYS A 71 6.06 14.89 -6.72
CA LYS A 71 6.07 15.19 -8.16
C LYS A 71 4.89 16.04 -8.63
N TYR A 72 3.81 16.05 -7.84
CA TYR A 72 2.58 16.73 -8.20
C TYR A 72 2.42 18.04 -7.42
N ASP A 73 1.61 18.93 -7.96
CA ASP A 73 1.28 20.22 -7.32
C ASP A 73 0.20 20.02 -6.24
N TRP A 74 0.66 19.61 -5.08
CA TRP A 74 -0.20 19.38 -3.92
C TRP A 74 -0.78 20.67 -3.34
N ASP A 75 -0.09 21.80 -3.48
CA ASP A 75 -0.55 23.07 -2.93
C ASP A 75 -1.73 23.63 -3.74
N SER A 76 -1.67 23.56 -5.06
CA SER A 76 -2.80 23.90 -5.91
C SER A 76 -4.01 23.00 -5.63
N LEU A 77 -3.80 21.68 -5.50
CA LEU A 77 -4.86 20.74 -5.18
C LEU A 77 -5.47 21.01 -3.80
N ARG A 78 -4.65 21.33 -2.80
CA ARG A 78 -5.07 21.70 -1.44
C ARG A 78 -5.99 22.94 -1.46
N ASN A 79 -5.62 23.95 -2.18
CA ASN A 79 -6.41 25.17 -2.33
C ASN A 79 -7.73 24.90 -3.03
N ASP A 80 -7.72 24.11 -4.09
CA ASP A 80 -8.92 23.66 -4.80
C ASP A 80 -9.87 22.86 -3.87
N ILE A 81 -9.32 21.98 -3.04
CA ILE A 81 -10.11 21.20 -2.07
C ILE A 81 -10.73 22.10 -1.01
N ARG A 82 -9.99 23.07 -0.47
CA ARG A 82 -10.53 24.03 0.49
C ARG A 82 -11.69 24.85 -0.10
N GLN A 83 -11.57 25.23 -1.38
CA GLN A 83 -12.56 26.08 -2.05
C GLN A 83 -13.82 25.31 -2.45
N HIS A 84 -13.68 24.08 -2.97
CA HIS A 84 -14.77 23.35 -3.60
C HIS A 84 -15.15 22.05 -2.90
N GLY A 85 -14.35 21.61 -1.93
CA GLY A 85 -14.55 20.37 -1.19
C GLY A 85 -14.18 19.11 -1.96
N LEU A 86 -14.57 17.98 -1.39
CA LEU A 86 -14.46 16.65 -1.99
C LEU A 86 -15.85 15.99 -2.06
N ARG A 87 -16.08 15.21 -3.10
CA ARG A 87 -17.33 14.42 -3.22
C ARG A 87 -17.35 13.22 -2.28
N HIS A 88 -16.19 12.77 -1.78
CA HIS A 88 -16.02 11.62 -0.92
C HIS A 88 -15.26 12.04 0.35
N SER A 89 -15.71 11.54 1.50
CA SER A 89 -15.07 11.83 2.80
C SER A 89 -13.75 11.08 2.99
N THR A 90 -13.61 9.92 2.35
CA THR A 90 -12.41 9.07 2.32
C THR A 90 -12.29 8.42 0.94
N LEU A 91 -11.06 8.16 0.49
CA LEU A 91 -10.79 7.72 -0.88
C LEU A 91 -9.92 6.47 -0.96
N SER A 92 -9.03 6.24 -0.01
CA SER A 92 -8.09 5.15 -0.08
C SER A 92 -7.94 4.40 1.23
N ALA A 93 -7.92 3.08 1.12
CA ALA A 93 -7.55 2.13 2.16
C ALA A 93 -6.88 0.94 1.50
N GLN A 94 -6.06 0.21 2.23
CA GLN A 94 -5.43 -1.00 1.72
C GLN A 94 -5.77 -2.17 2.63
N MET A 95 -6.40 -3.18 2.03
CA MET A 95 -6.79 -4.42 2.68
C MET A 95 -6.40 -5.62 1.80
N PRO A 96 -6.48 -6.86 2.31
CA PRO A 96 -6.36 -8.05 1.47
C PRO A 96 -7.38 -8.05 0.34
N SER A 97 -6.93 -8.26 -0.89
CA SER A 97 -7.76 -8.12 -2.10
C SER A 97 -8.66 -9.32 -2.39
N GLU A 98 -8.41 -10.46 -1.74
CA GLU A 98 -9.21 -11.69 -1.84
C GLU A 98 -9.67 -12.03 -3.29
N SER A 99 -10.98 -11.98 -3.55
CA SER A 99 -11.57 -12.33 -4.85
C SER A 99 -11.15 -11.39 -5.98
N SER A 100 -10.96 -10.10 -5.71
CA SER A 100 -10.56 -9.13 -6.74
C SER A 100 -9.15 -9.39 -7.27
N SER A 101 -8.26 -9.98 -6.47
CA SER A 101 -6.93 -10.39 -6.94
C SER A 101 -7.00 -11.49 -8.00
N VAL A 102 -7.99 -12.38 -7.91
CA VAL A 102 -8.21 -13.44 -8.91
C VAL A 102 -8.67 -12.84 -10.23
N VAL A 103 -9.63 -11.92 -10.18
CA VAL A 103 -10.18 -11.25 -11.38
C VAL A 103 -9.09 -10.44 -12.10
N SER A 104 -8.27 -9.74 -11.34
CA SER A 104 -7.20 -8.88 -11.90
C SER A 104 -5.91 -9.64 -12.23
N ASN A 105 -5.86 -10.96 -11.98
CA ASN A 105 -4.64 -11.76 -12.09
C ASN A 105 -3.45 -11.12 -11.36
N ALA A 106 -3.66 -10.76 -10.11
CA ALA A 106 -2.69 -10.14 -9.22
C ALA A 106 -2.46 -11.01 -7.97
N THR A 107 -1.48 -10.66 -7.15
CA THR A 107 -1.30 -11.26 -5.82
C THR A 107 -2.36 -10.75 -4.85
N ASN A 108 -2.59 -11.47 -3.73
CA ASN A 108 -3.70 -11.20 -2.81
C ASN A 108 -3.58 -9.90 -2.01
N GLY A 109 -2.58 -9.14 -2.17
CA GLY A 109 -2.34 -7.88 -1.47
C GLY A 109 -0.93 -7.40 -1.70
N ILE A 110 -0.46 -6.54 -0.83
CA ILE A 110 0.90 -6.00 -0.89
C ILE A 110 1.95 -6.93 -0.25
N GLU A 111 1.51 -7.97 0.43
CA GLU A 111 2.40 -8.98 1.01
C GLU A 111 3.06 -9.83 -0.07
N PRO A 112 4.29 -10.34 0.18
CA PRO A 112 4.89 -11.33 -0.70
C PRO A 112 4.01 -12.57 -0.84
N PRO A 113 3.97 -13.22 -2.01
CA PRO A 113 3.19 -14.43 -2.18
C PRO A 113 3.74 -15.56 -1.31
N ARG A 114 2.84 -16.32 -0.68
CA ARG A 114 3.21 -17.49 0.15
C ARG A 114 3.77 -18.67 -0.64
N GLY A 115 3.47 -18.69 -1.94
CA GLY A 115 3.92 -19.73 -2.87
C GLY A 115 3.59 -19.33 -4.30
N TYR A 116 4.19 -19.99 -5.27
CA TYR A 116 3.92 -19.74 -6.69
C TYR A 116 2.52 -20.14 -7.12
N LEU A 117 1.92 -21.08 -6.42
CA LEU A 117 0.55 -21.57 -6.60
C LEU A 117 -0.21 -21.45 -5.29
N SER A 118 -1.33 -20.78 -5.30
CA SER A 118 -2.28 -20.75 -4.19
C SER A 118 -3.60 -21.41 -4.59
N VAL A 119 -4.26 -22.05 -3.62
CA VAL A 119 -5.57 -22.67 -3.82
C VAL A 119 -6.56 -22.01 -2.88
N LYS A 120 -7.53 -21.34 -3.45
CA LYS A 120 -8.63 -20.72 -2.70
C LYS A 120 -9.84 -21.65 -2.74
N LYS A 121 -10.38 -21.99 -1.59
CA LYS A 121 -11.65 -22.74 -1.50
C LYS A 121 -12.81 -21.77 -1.73
N SER A 122 -13.72 -22.11 -2.64
CA SER A 122 -14.96 -21.38 -2.87
C SER A 122 -16.16 -22.33 -2.79
N LYS A 123 -17.37 -21.78 -2.70
CA LYS A 123 -18.62 -22.58 -2.75
C LYS A 123 -18.74 -23.41 -4.04
N LYS A 124 -18.08 -22.97 -5.12
CA LYS A 124 -18.08 -23.64 -6.45
C LYS A 124 -16.89 -24.60 -6.64
N GLY A 125 -16.08 -24.82 -5.60
CA GLY A 125 -14.89 -25.68 -5.64
C GLY A 125 -13.57 -24.93 -5.46
N PRO A 126 -12.45 -25.63 -5.52
CA PRO A 126 -11.13 -25.03 -5.37
C PRO A 126 -10.74 -24.24 -6.61
N LEU A 127 -10.29 -23.02 -6.40
CA LEU A 127 -9.74 -22.13 -7.42
C LEU A 127 -8.23 -22.08 -7.30
N LYS A 128 -7.53 -22.52 -8.32
CA LYS A 128 -6.06 -22.44 -8.40
C LYS A 128 -5.66 -21.09 -8.99
N GLN A 129 -4.75 -20.40 -8.31
CA GLN A 129 -4.18 -19.14 -8.77
C GLN A 129 -2.66 -19.24 -8.77
N VAL A 130 -2.05 -18.99 -9.92
CA VAL A 130 -0.60 -18.93 -10.10
C VAL A 130 -0.18 -17.47 -10.03
N VAL A 131 1.00 -17.18 -9.45
CA VAL A 131 1.53 -15.82 -9.43
C VAL A 131 1.63 -15.23 -10.85
N PRO A 132 1.39 -13.92 -11.03
CA PRO A 132 1.40 -13.30 -12.35
C PRO A 132 2.70 -13.54 -13.10
N GLN A 133 2.60 -13.85 -14.40
CA GLN A 133 3.75 -14.06 -15.29
C GLN A 133 4.75 -15.12 -14.77
N TYR A 134 4.24 -16.19 -14.16
CA TYR A 134 5.05 -17.25 -13.55
C TYR A 134 6.16 -17.78 -14.48
N THR A 135 5.84 -18.05 -15.73
CA THR A 135 6.78 -18.61 -16.71
C THR A 135 8.00 -17.73 -16.98
N THR A 136 7.85 -16.42 -16.85
CA THR A 136 8.89 -15.42 -17.20
C THR A 136 9.49 -14.73 -15.97
N LEU A 137 8.77 -14.69 -14.85
CA LEU A 137 9.17 -13.91 -13.67
C LEU A 137 9.40 -14.76 -12.42
N LYS A 138 9.27 -16.08 -12.49
CA LYS A 138 9.45 -16.97 -11.33
C LYS A 138 10.71 -16.66 -10.52
N GLN A 139 11.84 -16.50 -11.19
CA GLN A 139 13.14 -16.26 -10.56
C GLN A 139 13.27 -14.89 -9.88
N HIS A 140 12.31 -13.99 -10.09
CA HIS A 140 12.30 -12.64 -9.51
C HIS A 140 11.30 -12.50 -8.36
N TYR A 141 10.54 -13.55 -8.06
CA TYR A 141 9.68 -13.55 -6.89
C TYR A 141 10.49 -13.94 -5.65
N THR A 142 10.34 -13.16 -4.59
CA THR A 142 10.68 -13.59 -3.23
C THR A 142 9.40 -14.06 -2.57
N LEU A 143 9.37 -15.31 -2.15
CA LEU A 143 8.23 -15.84 -1.41
C LEU A 143 8.27 -15.34 0.04
N LEU A 144 7.11 -15.30 0.68
CA LEU A 144 6.96 -14.80 2.04
C LEU A 144 7.92 -15.49 3.04
N TRP A 145 8.05 -16.81 2.92
CA TRP A 145 8.87 -17.63 3.81
C TRP A 145 10.37 -17.60 3.50
N ASP A 146 10.75 -17.03 2.34
CA ASP A 146 12.15 -16.82 1.93
C ASP A 146 12.65 -15.42 2.29
N MET A 147 11.79 -14.56 2.84
CA MET A 147 12.19 -13.23 3.28
C MET A 147 13.05 -13.34 4.55
N PRO A 148 14.21 -12.66 4.59
CA PRO A 148 15.09 -12.72 5.77
C PRO A 148 14.51 -12.01 7.00
N SER A 149 13.65 -11.00 6.78
CA SER A 149 12.96 -10.24 7.85
C SER A 149 11.74 -9.51 7.28
N ASN A 150 10.89 -8.98 8.16
CA ASN A 150 9.78 -8.12 7.78
C ASN A 150 10.21 -6.69 7.41
N GLU A 151 11.43 -6.28 7.70
CA GLU A 151 11.90 -4.89 7.59
C GLU A 151 11.60 -4.26 6.21
N GLY A 152 11.93 -4.95 5.13
CA GLY A 152 11.70 -4.45 3.77
C GLY A 152 10.22 -4.26 3.45
N TYR A 153 9.38 -5.16 3.95
CA TYR A 153 7.94 -5.08 3.82
C TYR A 153 7.37 -3.92 4.66
N ILE A 154 7.79 -3.77 5.91
CA ILE A 154 7.40 -2.68 6.81
C ILE A 154 7.74 -1.32 6.18
N LYS A 155 8.97 -1.16 5.69
CA LYS A 155 9.41 0.07 4.99
C LYS A 155 8.57 0.36 3.75
N THR A 156 8.21 -0.67 2.99
CA THR A 156 7.32 -0.52 1.83
C THR A 156 5.94 -0.02 2.23
N VAL A 157 5.35 -0.60 3.27
CA VAL A 157 4.04 -0.20 3.82
C VAL A 157 4.09 1.23 4.37
N ALA A 158 5.15 1.58 5.10
CA ALA A 158 5.35 2.92 5.64
C ALA A 158 5.41 4.00 4.53
N VAL A 159 6.11 3.71 3.43
CA VAL A 159 6.14 4.59 2.25
C VAL A 159 4.76 4.73 1.61
N MET A 160 3.98 3.65 1.53
CA MET A 160 2.61 3.71 1.01
C MET A 160 1.69 4.54 1.92
N GLN A 161 1.80 4.34 3.25
CA GLN A 161 0.96 5.02 4.24
C GLN A 161 1.08 6.54 4.17
N LYS A 162 2.21 7.07 3.72
CA LYS A 162 2.39 8.52 3.46
C LYS A 162 1.26 9.11 2.60
N PHE A 163 0.64 8.33 1.75
CA PHE A 163 -0.34 8.79 0.76
C PHE A 163 -1.76 8.31 1.01
N PHE A 164 -1.98 7.32 1.88
CA PHE A 164 -3.30 6.73 2.09
C PHE A 164 -4.09 7.46 3.18
N ASP A 165 -5.40 7.63 2.95
CA ASP A 165 -6.32 8.25 3.92
C ASP A 165 -6.49 7.42 5.18
N GLN A 166 -6.65 6.11 4.98
CA GLN A 166 -6.92 5.15 6.02
C GLN A 166 -5.71 4.25 6.25
N ALA A 167 -5.74 3.49 7.34
CA ALA A 167 -4.68 2.56 7.65
C ALA A 167 -4.52 1.48 6.58
N ILE A 168 -3.30 0.99 6.45
CA ILE A 168 -2.96 -0.17 5.63
C ILE A 168 -3.02 -1.40 6.53
N SER A 169 -3.81 -2.40 6.12
CA SER A 169 -3.85 -3.71 6.79
C SER A 169 -2.68 -4.56 6.30
N GLY A 170 -1.91 -5.12 7.21
CA GLY A 170 -0.78 -5.98 6.90
C GLY A 170 -0.60 -7.07 7.95
N ASN A 171 0.12 -8.12 7.58
CA ASN A 171 0.51 -9.20 8.49
C ASN A 171 2.04 -9.26 8.57
N TRP A 172 2.55 -9.36 9.79
CA TRP A 172 3.94 -9.70 10.01
C TRP A 172 4.06 -11.23 10.04
N SER A 173 4.94 -11.76 9.24
CA SER A 173 5.12 -13.21 9.11
C SER A 173 6.55 -13.60 9.48
N TYR A 174 6.69 -14.64 10.26
CA TYR A 174 7.97 -15.12 10.74
C TYR A 174 8.16 -16.58 10.32
N ASN A 175 9.31 -16.86 9.73
CA ASN A 175 9.73 -18.23 9.49
C ASN A 175 10.60 -18.69 10.68
N PRO A 176 10.13 -19.60 11.54
CA PRO A 176 10.88 -20.01 12.72
C PRO A 176 12.28 -20.56 12.40
N THR A 177 12.46 -21.17 11.23
CA THR A 177 13.76 -21.74 10.82
C THR A 177 14.86 -20.70 10.61
N HIS A 178 14.52 -19.41 10.57
CA HIS A 178 15.49 -18.31 10.49
C HIS A 178 16.02 -17.87 11.87
N PHE A 179 15.52 -18.46 12.95
CA PHE A 179 15.89 -18.11 14.32
C PHE A 179 16.50 -19.30 15.06
N GLU A 180 17.29 -18.99 16.08
CA GLU A 180 17.90 -19.98 16.93
C GLU A 180 16.83 -20.84 17.60
N ASN A 181 17.05 -22.15 17.67
CA ASN A 181 16.11 -23.15 18.20
C ASN A 181 14.72 -23.16 17.52
N ASN A 182 14.56 -22.56 16.33
CA ASN A 182 13.30 -22.34 15.65
C ASN A 182 12.28 -21.55 16.49
N GLU A 183 12.74 -20.65 17.36
CA GLU A 183 11.91 -19.81 18.20
C GLU A 183 12.04 -18.34 17.78
N VAL A 184 10.90 -17.72 17.48
CA VAL A 184 10.88 -16.28 17.12
C VAL A 184 11.00 -15.46 18.41
N PRO A 185 12.05 -14.64 18.60
CA PRO A 185 12.21 -13.83 19.79
C PRO A 185 11.09 -12.79 19.95
N MET A 186 10.57 -12.64 21.16
CA MET A 186 9.56 -11.59 21.46
C MET A 186 10.10 -10.19 21.14
N SER A 187 11.39 -9.98 21.36
CA SER A 187 12.07 -8.71 21.02
C SER A 187 11.95 -8.36 19.54
N GLN A 188 12.07 -9.36 18.66
CA GLN A 188 11.89 -9.16 17.22
C GLN A 188 10.44 -8.76 16.88
N MET A 189 9.46 -9.41 17.50
CA MET A 189 8.05 -9.07 17.29
C MET A 189 7.73 -7.66 17.75
N ILE A 190 8.28 -7.24 18.90
CA ILE A 190 8.09 -5.89 19.45
C ILE A 190 8.79 -4.85 18.55
N GLN A 191 9.96 -5.17 18.03
CA GLN A 191 10.72 -4.26 17.16
C GLN A 191 10.01 -4.01 15.83
N ASP A 192 9.29 -5.00 15.31
CA ASP A 192 8.57 -4.91 14.04
C ASP A 192 7.23 -4.15 14.17
N LEU A 193 6.72 -3.92 15.38
CA LEU A 193 5.51 -3.14 15.66
C LEU A 193 5.79 -1.64 15.70
#